data_693a8e89589aa1e10524632ee951aa0c
#
_entry.id   693a8e89589aa1e10524632ee951aa0c
#
_cell.length_a   1.000
_cell.length_b   1.000
_cell.length_c   1.000
_cell.angle_alpha   90.00
_cell.angle_beta   90.00
_cell.angle_gamma   90.00
#
_symmetry.space_group_name_H-M   'P 1'
#
loop_
_entity.id
_entity.type
_entity.pdbx_description
1 polymer ?
#
loop_
_entity_poly.entity_id
_entity_poly.type
_entity_poly.pdbx_seq_one_letter_code
_entity_poly.pdbx_strand_id
1 'polypeptide(L)'
;LIINTEKKKLYDEKTGKELIDLSDTFTPQKLEFIRAGGSYAVVFGKKLQSQACSILNKTLTKVYADSKEVVLSKRGLTAVEKIFNLNLIDKKNKNLYSGSDVRVKVNIVGSQDTTGLMTAQELEAMAATKISAKIDGAYQSGCHTASVWDKKAQENTPKLMKFMQNFGLITGRDPKNKYAPLTDVIHKVLNDITVDDWSIIIGGDSHTRMSKGVAFGADSGTVALALATGEANMSIPESVKVTFKGSMVDHLDFRDIVHATQAQMLQKYGDNIFQGRVIEVHLGTL
;
A
#
# COMPACT_ATOMS: atom_id res chain seq x y z
N LEU A 1 12.53 11.45 26.81
CA LEU A 1 11.75 12.10 25.75
C LEU A 1 10.27 11.84 25.97
N ILE A 2 9.43 12.87 25.86
CA ILE A 2 7.97 12.77 26.01
C ILE A 2 7.32 13.21 24.71
N ILE A 3 6.47 12.34 24.14
CA ILE A 3 5.62 12.69 23.00
C ILE A 3 4.25 13.10 23.53
N ASN A 4 3.88 14.36 23.32
CA ASN A 4 2.53 14.82 23.59
C ASN A 4 1.68 14.75 22.32
N THR A 5 0.79 13.76 22.25
CA THR A 5 -0.04 13.49 21.07
C THR A 5 -1.16 14.53 20.87
N GLU A 6 -1.56 15.25 21.92
CA GLU A 6 -2.57 16.31 21.81
C GLU A 6 -1.97 17.57 21.20
N LYS A 7 -0.81 17.97 21.73
CA LYS A 7 -0.05 19.13 21.22
C LYS A 7 0.74 18.80 19.96
N LYS A 8 0.87 17.51 19.62
CA LYS A 8 1.68 17.00 18.50
C LYS A 8 3.13 17.44 18.57
N LYS A 9 3.75 17.33 19.74
CA LYS A 9 5.10 17.82 20.00
C LYS A 9 5.92 16.81 20.78
N LEU A 10 7.23 16.82 20.52
CA LEU A 10 8.23 16.09 21.28
C LEU A 10 8.93 17.03 22.27
N TYR A 11 9.04 16.61 23.51
CA TYR A 11 9.67 17.37 24.58
C TYR A 11 10.84 16.60 25.18
N ASP A 12 11.84 17.35 25.63
CA ASP A 12 12.83 16.82 26.55
C ASP A 12 12.20 16.63 27.93
N GLU A 13 12.29 15.43 28.45
CA GLU A 13 11.64 15.03 29.71
C GLU A 13 12.20 15.76 30.92
N LYS A 14 13.53 16.06 30.91
CA LYS A 14 14.22 16.66 32.04
C LYS A 14 14.04 18.17 32.09
N THR A 15 14.05 18.80 30.93
CA THR A 15 14.02 20.28 30.83
C THR A 15 12.64 20.84 30.49
N GLY A 16 11.71 19.99 30.04
CA GLY A 16 10.42 20.39 29.51
C GLY A 16 10.49 21.20 28.20
N LYS A 17 11.69 21.31 27.61
CA LYS A 17 11.88 22.04 26.36
C LYS A 17 11.27 21.32 25.17
N GLU A 18 10.56 22.05 24.32
CA GLU A 18 10.08 21.56 23.03
C GLU A 18 11.29 21.30 22.11
N LEU A 19 11.34 20.10 21.56
CA LEU A 19 12.41 19.66 20.67
C LEU A 19 11.97 19.63 19.20
N ILE A 20 10.77 19.11 18.93
CA ILE A 20 10.28 18.90 17.56
C ILE A 20 8.76 19.14 17.53
N ASP A 21 8.30 19.88 16.53
CA ASP A 21 6.89 19.92 16.14
C ASP A 21 6.58 18.71 15.23
N LEU A 22 5.59 17.94 15.62
CA LEU A 22 5.17 16.70 14.93
C LEU A 22 3.81 16.89 14.22
N SER A 23 3.35 18.12 14.04
CA SER A 23 2.02 18.43 13.47
C SER A 23 1.83 17.81 12.09
N ASP A 24 2.86 17.83 11.25
CA ASP A 24 2.85 17.22 9.91
C ASP A 24 2.97 15.69 9.95
N THR A 25 3.58 15.15 11.01
CA THR A 25 3.74 13.71 11.19
C THR A 25 2.48 13.06 11.74
N PHE A 26 1.79 13.73 12.67
CA PHE A 26 0.57 13.22 13.32
C PHE A 26 -0.69 13.71 12.64
N THR A 27 -1.03 13.08 11.51
CA THR A 27 -2.36 13.25 10.91
C THR A 27 -3.46 12.73 11.85
N PRO A 28 -4.72 13.20 11.74
CA PRO A 28 -5.83 12.68 12.53
C PRO A 28 -5.95 11.14 12.47
N GLN A 29 -5.71 10.55 11.29
CA GLN A 29 -5.75 9.10 11.09
C GLN A 29 -4.61 8.39 11.82
N LYS A 30 -3.38 8.89 11.75
CA LYS A 30 -2.24 8.32 12.49
C LYS A 30 -2.46 8.39 14.00
N LEU A 31 -3.00 9.50 14.51
CA LEU A 31 -3.34 9.64 15.92
C LEU A 31 -4.44 8.65 16.34
N GLU A 32 -5.43 8.41 15.49
CA GLU A 32 -6.45 7.39 15.71
C GLU A 32 -5.84 6.01 15.86
N PHE A 33 -4.90 5.63 14.97
CA PHE A 33 -4.20 4.35 15.06
C PHE A 33 -3.36 4.23 16.34
N ILE A 34 -2.63 5.28 16.71
CA ILE A 34 -1.83 5.30 17.94
C ILE A 34 -2.72 5.10 19.18
N ARG A 35 -3.83 5.85 19.27
CA ARG A 35 -4.77 5.79 20.41
C ARG A 35 -5.47 4.44 20.50
N ALA A 36 -5.75 3.80 19.39
CA ALA A 36 -6.40 2.49 19.33
C ALA A 36 -5.44 1.31 19.57
N GLY A 37 -4.13 1.56 19.63
CA GLY A 37 -3.12 0.49 19.74
C GLY A 37 -2.78 -0.19 18.42
N GLY A 38 -3.07 0.47 17.29
CA GLY A 38 -2.72 0.01 15.96
C GLY A 38 -3.87 0.06 14.94
N SER A 39 -3.53 -0.13 13.68
CA SER A 39 -4.47 -0.07 12.56
C SER A 39 -5.56 -1.16 12.64
N TYR A 40 -5.22 -2.35 13.11
CA TYR A 40 -6.16 -3.46 13.25
C TYR A 40 -7.30 -3.12 14.23
N ALA A 41 -6.94 -2.56 15.40
CA ALA A 41 -7.91 -2.16 16.40
C ALA A 41 -8.92 -1.14 15.83
N VAL A 42 -8.46 -0.19 15.03
CA VAL A 42 -9.33 0.79 14.36
C VAL A 42 -10.25 0.13 13.34
N VAL A 43 -9.70 -0.70 12.43
CA VAL A 43 -10.47 -1.31 11.34
C VAL A 43 -11.52 -2.26 11.89
N PHE A 44 -11.13 -3.17 12.80
CA PHE A 44 -12.06 -4.11 13.40
C PHE A 44 -13.04 -3.42 14.34
N GLY A 45 -12.58 -2.44 15.14
CA GLY A 45 -13.45 -1.67 16.03
C GLY A 45 -14.54 -0.93 15.25
N LYS A 46 -14.21 -0.27 14.15
CA LYS A 46 -15.20 0.39 13.27
C LYS A 46 -16.21 -0.59 12.70
N LYS A 47 -15.75 -1.77 12.26
CA LYS A 47 -16.62 -2.81 11.70
C LYS A 47 -17.57 -3.37 12.76
N LEU A 48 -17.04 -3.71 13.94
CA LEU A 48 -17.84 -4.24 15.05
C LEU A 48 -18.85 -3.20 15.56
N GLN A 49 -18.45 -1.94 15.69
CA GLN A 49 -19.36 -0.86 16.08
C GLN A 49 -20.48 -0.69 15.05
N SER A 50 -20.15 -0.70 13.76
CA SER A 50 -21.17 -0.61 12.70
C SER A 50 -22.17 -1.76 12.76
N GLN A 51 -21.69 -2.99 12.95
CA GLN A 51 -22.55 -4.17 13.11
C GLN A 51 -23.42 -4.10 14.37
N ALA A 52 -22.84 -3.74 15.50
CA ALA A 52 -23.57 -3.59 16.76
C ALA A 52 -24.65 -2.51 16.66
N CYS A 53 -24.34 -1.35 16.08
CA CYS A 53 -25.31 -0.29 15.86
C CYS A 53 -26.45 -0.72 14.94
N SER A 54 -26.14 -1.49 13.88
CA SER A 54 -27.16 -2.04 12.98
C SER A 54 -28.08 -3.02 13.69
N ILE A 55 -27.54 -3.95 14.49
CA ILE A 55 -28.32 -4.94 15.24
C ILE A 55 -29.19 -4.27 16.31
N LEU A 56 -28.66 -3.25 16.96
CA LEU A 56 -29.32 -2.56 18.08
C LEU A 56 -30.21 -1.39 17.63
N ASN A 57 -30.35 -1.14 16.33
CA ASN A 57 -31.01 0.03 15.75
C ASN A 57 -30.55 1.37 16.37
N LYS A 58 -29.25 1.48 16.67
CA LYS A 58 -28.65 2.69 17.23
C LYS A 58 -27.90 3.48 16.16
N THR A 59 -27.93 4.79 16.30
CA THR A 59 -27.14 5.68 15.45
C THR A 59 -25.66 5.49 15.73
N LEU A 60 -24.84 5.43 14.70
CA LEU A 60 -23.40 5.31 14.80
C LEU A 60 -22.85 6.58 15.44
N THR A 61 -22.31 6.48 16.64
CA THR A 61 -21.60 7.58 17.28
C THR A 61 -20.22 7.69 16.65
N LYS A 62 -19.82 8.91 16.27
CA LYS A 62 -18.48 9.16 15.76
C LYS A 62 -17.45 9.06 16.89
N VAL A 63 -16.96 7.85 17.13
CA VAL A 63 -15.87 7.59 18.09
C VAL A 63 -14.51 7.99 17.48
N TYR A 64 -14.44 8.02 16.16
CA TYR A 64 -13.22 8.26 15.41
C TYR A 64 -13.29 9.59 14.66
N ALA A 65 -12.16 10.29 14.64
CA ALA A 65 -12.08 11.59 13.96
C ALA A 65 -12.35 11.42 12.46
N ASP A 66 -13.19 12.27 11.90
CA ASP A 66 -13.28 12.40 10.46
C ASP A 66 -11.97 12.98 9.92
N SER A 67 -11.52 12.49 8.77
CA SER A 67 -10.49 13.20 8.00
C SER A 67 -10.98 14.61 7.73
N LYS A 68 -10.12 15.62 7.92
CA LYS A 68 -10.48 16.99 7.55
C LYS A 68 -10.87 16.99 6.08
N GLU A 69 -12.05 17.58 5.77
CA GLU A 69 -12.42 17.85 4.38
C GLU A 69 -11.31 18.72 3.76
N VAL A 70 -10.68 18.16 2.74
CA VAL A 70 -9.72 18.94 1.95
C VAL A 70 -10.53 19.91 1.10
N VAL A 71 -10.25 21.21 1.25
CA VAL A 71 -10.87 22.24 0.42
C VAL A 71 -10.53 21.94 -1.04
N LEU A 72 -11.55 21.61 -1.83
CA LEU A 72 -11.41 21.28 -3.24
C LEU A 72 -10.90 22.48 -4.02
N SER A 73 -9.72 22.39 -4.59
CA SER A 73 -9.26 23.38 -5.55
C SER A 73 -9.97 23.15 -6.89
N LYS A 74 -10.10 24.20 -7.71
CA LYS A 74 -10.74 24.09 -9.04
C LYS A 74 -9.84 23.43 -10.10
N ARG A 75 -8.68 22.91 -9.72
CA ARG A 75 -7.77 22.20 -10.65
C ARG A 75 -8.29 20.81 -11.04
N GLY A 76 -7.88 20.31 -12.19
CA GLY A 76 -8.11 18.91 -12.59
C GLY A 76 -7.38 17.92 -11.66
N LEU A 77 -7.87 16.69 -11.62
CA LEU A 77 -7.26 15.58 -10.87
C LEU A 77 -6.09 14.99 -11.67
N THR A 78 -5.01 14.63 -10.95
CA THR A 78 -3.93 13.79 -11.50
C THR A 78 -4.44 12.37 -11.77
N ALA A 79 -3.67 11.55 -12.48
CA ALA A 79 -4.03 10.15 -12.71
C ALA A 79 -4.17 9.40 -11.38
N VAL A 80 -3.25 9.60 -10.45
CA VAL A 80 -3.28 9.01 -9.10
C VAL A 80 -4.54 9.41 -8.34
N GLU A 81 -4.86 10.70 -8.30
CA GLU A 81 -6.07 11.19 -7.63
C GLU A 81 -7.35 10.59 -8.24
N LYS A 82 -7.40 10.42 -9.57
CA LYS A 82 -8.52 9.75 -10.24
C LYS A 82 -8.65 8.28 -9.79
N ILE A 83 -7.54 7.54 -9.75
CA ILE A 83 -7.52 6.13 -9.34
C ILE A 83 -8.01 6.00 -7.90
N PHE A 84 -7.53 6.85 -6.99
CA PHE A 84 -7.98 6.84 -5.60
C PHE A 84 -9.48 7.15 -5.49
N ASN A 85 -9.96 8.18 -6.19
CA ASN A 85 -11.37 8.58 -6.16
C ASN A 85 -12.31 7.48 -6.70
N LEU A 86 -11.87 6.70 -7.70
CA LEU A 86 -12.63 5.56 -8.24
C LEU A 86 -12.74 4.41 -7.22
N ASN A 87 -11.72 4.23 -6.39
CA ASN A 87 -11.62 3.14 -5.42
C ASN A 87 -12.05 3.53 -4.00
N LEU A 88 -12.59 4.73 -3.77
CA LEU A 88 -13.08 5.14 -2.46
C LEU A 88 -14.16 4.18 -1.94
N ILE A 89 -14.02 3.77 -0.67
CA ILE A 89 -15.06 3.01 0.05
C ILE A 89 -16.23 3.93 0.40
N ASP A 90 -15.95 5.13 0.91
CA ASP A 90 -16.97 6.15 1.15
C ASP A 90 -17.08 7.07 -0.08
N LYS A 91 -18.12 6.84 -0.87
CA LYS A 91 -18.38 7.57 -2.11
C LYS A 91 -19.14 8.91 -1.90
N LYS A 92 -19.39 9.31 -0.65
CA LYS A 92 -20.01 10.62 -0.35
C LYS A 92 -19.07 11.76 -0.69
N ASN A 93 -17.76 11.55 -0.46
CA ASN A 93 -16.73 12.50 -0.83
C ASN A 93 -16.24 12.18 -2.25
N LYS A 94 -16.24 13.15 -3.12
CA LYS A 94 -15.74 13.04 -4.50
C LYS A 94 -14.72 14.13 -4.74
N ASN A 95 -13.81 13.88 -5.68
CA ASN A 95 -12.76 14.81 -6.08
C ASN A 95 -11.81 15.16 -4.92
N LEU A 96 -11.34 14.14 -4.23
CA LEU A 96 -10.30 14.28 -3.22
C LEU A 96 -8.92 14.41 -3.87
N TYR A 97 -8.08 15.23 -3.28
CA TYR A 97 -6.74 15.57 -3.77
C TYR A 97 -5.64 14.94 -2.92
N SER A 98 -4.42 15.01 -3.43
CA SER A 98 -3.21 14.60 -2.71
C SER A 98 -3.17 15.20 -1.32
N GLY A 99 -2.73 14.40 -0.33
CA GLY A 99 -2.73 14.74 1.09
C GLY A 99 -4.04 14.39 1.83
N SER A 100 -5.11 13.99 1.12
CA SER A 100 -6.34 13.51 1.76
C SER A 100 -6.15 12.10 2.30
N ASP A 101 -6.52 11.87 3.57
CA ASP A 101 -6.58 10.53 4.16
C ASP A 101 -7.89 9.85 3.74
N VAL A 102 -7.76 8.67 3.15
CA VAL A 102 -8.90 7.96 2.55
C VAL A 102 -8.87 6.47 2.90
N ARG A 103 -10.04 5.86 2.84
CA ARG A 103 -10.19 4.41 2.83
C ARG A 103 -10.59 3.96 1.43
N VAL A 104 -9.80 3.05 0.87
CA VAL A 104 -9.95 2.60 -0.51
C VAL A 104 -10.12 1.10 -0.60
N LYS A 105 -10.80 0.64 -1.65
CA LYS A 105 -10.77 -0.75 -2.09
C LYS A 105 -9.35 -1.07 -2.58
N VAL A 106 -8.83 -2.22 -2.16
CA VAL A 106 -7.63 -2.82 -2.73
C VAL A 106 -8.06 -3.85 -3.76
N ASN A 107 -7.64 -3.67 -5.00
CA ASN A 107 -8.04 -4.54 -6.10
C ASN A 107 -7.19 -5.81 -6.13
N ILE A 108 -5.88 -5.66 -6.01
CA ILE A 108 -4.93 -6.76 -6.13
C ILE A 108 -3.98 -6.74 -4.94
N VAL A 109 -3.72 -7.92 -4.40
CA VAL A 109 -2.74 -8.11 -3.33
C VAL A 109 -1.70 -9.13 -3.78
N GLY A 110 -0.41 -8.78 -3.61
CA GLY A 110 0.71 -9.64 -3.89
C GLY A 110 1.56 -9.88 -2.65
N SER A 111 2.06 -11.10 -2.48
CA SER A 111 3.00 -11.44 -1.43
C SER A 111 4.12 -12.30 -2.01
N GLN A 112 5.26 -12.32 -1.36
CA GLN A 112 6.42 -13.12 -1.73
C GLN A 112 6.93 -13.90 -0.51
N ASP A 113 7.85 -14.82 -0.72
CA ASP A 113 8.25 -15.81 0.27
C ASP A 113 8.92 -15.23 1.53
N THR A 114 9.63 -14.11 1.45
CA THR A 114 10.26 -13.50 2.64
C THR A 114 9.23 -12.80 3.55
N THR A 115 8.08 -12.40 3.02
CA THR A 115 7.01 -11.75 3.78
C THR A 115 5.76 -12.64 3.97
N GLY A 116 5.59 -13.67 3.14
CA GLY A 116 4.37 -14.48 3.11
C GLY A 116 4.07 -15.22 4.42
N LEU A 117 5.08 -15.77 5.09
CA LEU A 117 4.86 -16.43 6.39
C LEU A 117 4.52 -15.42 7.49
N MET A 118 5.09 -14.22 7.48
CA MET A 118 4.70 -13.14 8.39
C MET A 118 3.28 -12.70 8.10
N THR A 119 2.91 -12.55 6.82
CA THR A 119 1.53 -12.26 6.41
C THR A 119 0.55 -13.32 6.91
N ALA A 120 0.92 -14.60 6.86
CA ALA A 120 0.11 -15.69 7.40
C ALA A 120 -0.10 -15.56 8.91
N GLN A 121 0.95 -15.25 9.67
CA GLN A 121 0.86 -15.03 11.12
C GLN A 121 -0.02 -13.83 11.48
N GLU A 122 0.07 -12.75 10.70
CA GLU A 122 -0.79 -11.58 10.88
C GLU A 122 -2.26 -11.89 10.59
N LEU A 123 -2.55 -12.70 9.57
CA LEU A 123 -3.92 -13.17 9.28
C LEU A 123 -4.47 -14.06 10.41
N GLU A 124 -3.64 -14.94 10.98
CA GLU A 124 -4.00 -15.75 12.14
C GLU A 124 -4.28 -14.87 13.36
N ALA A 125 -3.43 -13.87 13.63
CA ALA A 125 -3.64 -12.92 14.73
C ALA A 125 -4.94 -12.12 14.57
N MET A 126 -5.38 -11.87 13.34
CA MET A 126 -6.67 -11.26 13.03
C MET A 126 -7.85 -12.24 13.05
N ALA A 127 -7.63 -13.51 13.34
CA ALA A 127 -8.62 -14.58 13.20
C ALA A 127 -9.28 -14.63 11.81
N ALA A 128 -8.54 -14.26 10.78
CA ALA A 128 -9.01 -14.31 9.40
C ALA A 128 -8.98 -15.76 8.90
N THR A 129 -10.10 -16.25 8.42
CA THR A 129 -10.25 -17.63 7.89
C THR A 129 -10.28 -17.69 6.37
N LYS A 130 -10.42 -16.53 5.71
CA LYS A 130 -10.47 -16.40 4.25
C LYS A 130 -10.06 -15.00 3.84
N ILE A 131 -9.65 -14.85 2.59
CA ILE A 131 -9.44 -13.54 1.98
C ILE A 131 -10.78 -12.85 1.69
N SER A 132 -10.75 -11.53 1.62
CA SER A 132 -11.92 -10.73 1.31
C SER A 132 -12.41 -10.97 -0.13
N ALA A 133 -13.71 -11.16 -0.31
CA ALA A 133 -14.33 -11.23 -1.63
C ALA A 133 -14.30 -9.90 -2.40
N LYS A 134 -13.85 -8.81 -1.78
CA LYS A 134 -13.68 -7.50 -2.44
C LYS A 134 -12.42 -7.43 -3.30
N ILE A 135 -11.46 -8.33 -3.08
CA ILE A 135 -10.19 -8.39 -3.82
C ILE A 135 -10.44 -9.08 -5.15
N ASP A 136 -9.96 -8.48 -6.23
CA ASP A 136 -10.09 -9.03 -7.58
C ASP A 136 -9.03 -10.13 -7.84
N GLY A 137 -7.89 -10.08 -7.15
CA GLY A 137 -6.85 -11.11 -7.20
C GLY A 137 -5.88 -11.06 -6.02
N ALA A 138 -5.49 -12.23 -5.52
CA ALA A 138 -4.52 -12.39 -4.45
C ALA A 138 -3.45 -13.41 -4.86
N TYR A 139 -2.20 -12.99 -4.82
CA TYR A 139 -1.07 -13.72 -5.40
C TYR A 139 0.04 -13.91 -4.40
N GLN A 140 0.70 -15.07 -4.47
CA GLN A 140 1.87 -15.41 -3.67
C GLN A 140 2.94 -16.02 -4.57
N SER A 141 4.19 -15.58 -4.40
CA SER A 141 5.33 -16.22 -5.06
C SER A 141 6.42 -16.63 -4.08
N GLY A 142 7.37 -17.44 -4.54
CA GLY A 142 8.58 -17.86 -3.84
C GLY A 142 9.85 -17.24 -4.44
N CYS A 143 9.75 -16.09 -5.07
CA CYS A 143 10.78 -15.56 -5.97
C CYS A 143 12.10 -15.18 -5.31
N HIS A 144 12.16 -14.98 -3.99
CA HIS A 144 13.40 -14.60 -3.31
C HIS A 144 14.19 -15.81 -2.78
N THR A 145 13.51 -16.90 -2.45
CA THR A 145 14.15 -18.10 -1.86
C THR A 145 13.98 -19.37 -2.67
N ALA A 146 13.22 -19.35 -3.78
CA ALA A 146 12.94 -20.54 -4.59
C ALA A 146 14.20 -21.23 -5.15
N SER A 147 15.27 -20.46 -5.38
CA SER A 147 16.57 -20.98 -5.84
C SER A 147 17.59 -21.14 -4.71
N VAL A 148 17.23 -20.86 -3.47
CA VAL A 148 18.13 -20.98 -2.32
C VAL A 148 18.05 -22.38 -1.75
N TRP A 149 19.19 -23.07 -1.75
CA TRP A 149 19.31 -24.47 -1.28
C TRP A 149 19.58 -24.57 0.21
N ASP A 150 19.33 -23.52 0.98
CA ASP A 150 19.53 -23.60 2.43
C ASP A 150 18.39 -24.35 3.13
N LYS A 151 18.71 -24.88 4.30
CA LYS A 151 17.77 -25.67 5.12
C LYS A 151 16.52 -24.87 5.51
N LYS A 152 16.67 -23.57 5.78
CA LYS A 152 15.57 -22.71 6.20
C LYS A 152 14.57 -22.47 5.06
N ALA A 153 15.05 -22.28 3.83
CA ALA A 153 14.20 -22.18 2.66
C ALA A 153 13.42 -23.48 2.43
N GLN A 154 14.07 -24.64 2.56
CA GLN A 154 13.42 -25.94 2.45
C GLN A 154 12.33 -26.16 3.49
N GLU A 155 12.54 -25.73 4.73
CA GLU A 155 11.56 -25.81 5.82
C GLU A 155 10.39 -24.85 5.65
N ASN A 156 10.61 -23.69 5.04
CA ASN A 156 9.59 -22.65 4.88
C ASN A 156 8.69 -22.86 3.67
N THR A 157 9.20 -23.45 2.60
CA THR A 157 8.42 -23.70 1.38
C THR A 157 7.12 -24.49 1.62
N PRO A 158 7.12 -25.62 2.36
CA PRO A 158 5.87 -26.33 2.66
C PRO A 158 4.87 -25.51 3.47
N LYS A 159 5.35 -24.67 4.40
CA LYS A 159 4.50 -23.78 5.21
C LYS A 159 3.85 -22.73 4.34
N LEU A 160 4.61 -22.15 3.42
CA LEU A 160 4.13 -21.18 2.46
C LEU A 160 3.08 -21.78 1.52
N MET A 161 3.33 -23.00 1.02
CA MET A 161 2.37 -23.74 0.20
C MET A 161 1.06 -23.98 0.96
N LYS A 162 1.13 -24.38 2.22
CA LYS A 162 -0.06 -24.58 3.06
C LYS A 162 -0.82 -23.26 3.27
N PHE A 163 -0.12 -22.17 3.51
CA PHE A 163 -0.73 -20.84 3.61
C PHE A 163 -1.50 -20.49 2.33
N MET A 164 -0.87 -20.67 1.18
CA MET A 164 -1.51 -20.41 -0.11
C MET A 164 -2.76 -21.23 -0.35
N GLN A 165 -2.70 -22.53 -0.04
CA GLN A 165 -3.85 -23.44 -0.17
C GLN A 165 -5.00 -23.04 0.75
N ASN A 166 -4.70 -22.74 2.01
CA ASN A 166 -5.70 -22.37 3.02
C ASN A 166 -6.45 -21.08 2.65
N PHE A 167 -5.75 -20.12 2.04
CA PHE A 167 -6.32 -18.83 1.67
C PHE A 167 -6.67 -18.70 0.19
N GLY A 168 -6.43 -19.71 -0.62
CA GLY A 168 -6.74 -19.68 -2.06
C GLY A 168 -5.91 -18.67 -2.85
N LEU A 169 -4.65 -18.42 -2.42
CA LEU A 169 -3.74 -17.53 -3.12
C LEU A 169 -3.26 -18.18 -4.41
N ILE A 170 -3.13 -17.39 -5.46
CA ILE A 170 -2.74 -17.85 -6.78
C ILE A 170 -1.23 -17.68 -6.95
N THR A 171 -0.58 -18.68 -7.58
CA THR A 171 0.82 -18.57 -8.01
C THR A 171 0.93 -18.83 -9.49
N GLY A 172 1.92 -18.19 -10.11
CA GLY A 172 2.27 -18.42 -11.48
C GLY A 172 1.24 -17.96 -12.50
N ARG A 173 1.64 -18.06 -13.77
CA ARG A 173 0.83 -17.62 -14.92
C ARG A 173 -0.09 -18.70 -15.47
N ASP A 174 0.07 -19.94 -15.02
CA ASP A 174 -0.78 -21.03 -15.49
C ASP A 174 -2.08 -21.08 -14.67
N PRO A 175 -3.21 -20.64 -15.23
CA PRO A 175 -4.49 -20.68 -14.54
C PRO A 175 -4.97 -22.10 -14.25
N LYS A 176 -4.38 -23.13 -14.89
CA LYS A 176 -4.69 -24.53 -14.65
C LYS A 176 -3.90 -25.10 -13.46
N ASN A 177 -2.79 -24.48 -13.09
CA ASN A 177 -1.95 -24.92 -11.98
C ASN A 177 -1.79 -23.81 -10.93
N LYS A 178 -2.84 -23.57 -10.18
CA LYS A 178 -2.90 -22.55 -9.12
C LYS A 178 -1.81 -22.69 -8.05
N TYR A 179 -1.20 -23.85 -7.95
CA TYR A 179 -0.21 -24.20 -6.92
C TYR A 179 1.10 -24.69 -7.53
N ALA A 180 1.38 -24.31 -8.79
CA ALA A 180 2.67 -24.58 -9.39
C ALA A 180 3.80 -24.05 -8.48
N PRO A 181 4.97 -24.69 -8.48
CA PRO A 181 6.04 -24.25 -7.61
C PRO A 181 6.30 -22.76 -7.78
N LEU A 182 6.49 -22.10 -6.68
CA LEU A 182 6.62 -20.66 -6.38
C LEU A 182 7.70 -19.93 -7.19
N THR A 183 7.76 -20.15 -8.49
CA THR A 183 8.91 -19.79 -9.34
C THR A 183 8.85 -18.40 -9.94
N ASP A 184 7.66 -17.80 -9.99
CA ASP A 184 7.50 -16.52 -10.67
C ASP A 184 7.86 -15.33 -9.75
N VAL A 185 8.48 -14.32 -10.35
CA VAL A 185 8.80 -13.06 -9.68
C VAL A 185 7.53 -12.25 -9.46
N ILE A 186 7.17 -12.00 -8.20
CA ILE A 186 5.85 -11.45 -7.82
C ILE A 186 5.52 -10.13 -8.54
N HIS A 187 6.43 -9.17 -8.57
CA HIS A 187 6.15 -7.88 -9.20
C HIS A 187 5.98 -8.00 -10.72
N LYS A 188 6.64 -8.98 -11.36
CA LYS A 188 6.41 -9.27 -12.77
C LYS A 188 5.04 -9.93 -13.00
N VAL A 189 4.67 -10.87 -12.14
CA VAL A 189 3.32 -11.47 -12.15
C VAL A 189 2.28 -10.38 -12.04
N LEU A 190 2.39 -9.52 -11.04
CA LEU A 190 1.43 -8.42 -10.81
C LEU A 190 1.34 -7.49 -12.02
N ASN A 191 2.46 -7.16 -12.66
CA ASN A 191 2.47 -6.31 -13.84
C ASN A 191 1.80 -6.98 -15.05
N ASP A 192 2.01 -8.29 -15.22
CA ASP A 192 1.49 -9.03 -16.37
C ASP A 192 -0.02 -9.34 -16.25
N ILE A 193 -0.51 -9.58 -15.02
CA ILE A 193 -1.92 -9.93 -14.77
C ILE A 193 -2.81 -8.72 -14.54
N THR A 194 -2.25 -7.58 -14.13
CA THR A 194 -3.02 -6.36 -13.95
C THR A 194 -3.47 -5.84 -15.31
N VAL A 195 -4.71 -6.09 -15.62
CA VAL A 195 -5.33 -5.70 -16.89
C VAL A 195 -5.84 -4.26 -16.84
N ASP A 196 -6.07 -3.76 -15.62
CA ASP A 196 -6.73 -2.48 -15.37
C ASP A 196 -5.76 -1.46 -14.78
N ASP A 197 -5.55 -0.36 -15.48
CA ASP A 197 -4.72 0.77 -15.05
C ASP A 197 -5.38 1.61 -13.94
N TRP A 198 -6.60 1.27 -13.52
CA TRP A 198 -7.36 1.97 -12.49
C TRP A 198 -7.35 1.28 -11.13
N SER A 199 -6.53 0.25 -10.99
CA SER A 199 -6.44 -0.57 -9.78
C SER A 199 -5.52 0.02 -8.72
N ILE A 200 -5.85 -0.24 -7.45
CA ILE A 200 -4.94 -0.08 -6.31
C ILE A 200 -4.38 -1.45 -5.95
N ILE A 201 -3.05 -1.54 -5.94
CA ILE A 201 -2.30 -2.78 -5.73
C ILE A 201 -1.44 -2.62 -4.48
N ILE A 202 -1.50 -3.60 -3.58
CA ILE A 202 -0.65 -3.68 -2.40
C ILE A 202 0.17 -4.97 -2.45
N GLY A 203 1.47 -4.87 -2.24
CA GLY A 203 2.33 -6.05 -2.22
C GLY A 203 3.44 -6.01 -1.19
N GLY A 204 3.84 -7.20 -0.73
CA GLY A 204 4.92 -7.40 0.23
C GLY A 204 6.33 -7.35 -0.40
N ASP A 205 6.45 -6.81 -1.59
CA ASP A 205 7.71 -6.65 -2.32
C ASP A 205 7.95 -5.18 -2.64
N SER A 206 9.21 -4.73 -2.51
CA SER A 206 9.59 -3.33 -2.78
C SER A 206 9.37 -2.91 -4.23
N HIS A 207 9.39 -3.85 -5.17
CA HIS A 207 9.16 -3.60 -6.59
C HIS A 207 7.68 -3.67 -7.01
N THR A 208 6.76 -3.95 -6.08
CA THR A 208 5.30 -3.89 -6.34
C THR A 208 4.91 -2.56 -7.01
N ARG A 209 5.58 -1.49 -6.62
CA ARG A 209 5.40 -0.13 -7.19
C ARG A 209 5.61 0.00 -8.69
N MET A 210 6.18 -1.01 -9.34
CA MET A 210 6.38 -1.06 -10.79
C MET A 210 5.16 -1.62 -11.54
N SER A 211 4.16 -2.11 -10.83
CA SER A 211 2.94 -2.61 -11.43
C SER A 211 2.07 -1.48 -11.99
N LYS A 212 1.13 -1.83 -12.88
CA LYS A 212 0.16 -0.90 -13.46
C LYS A 212 -0.78 -0.32 -12.38
N GLY A 213 -1.49 0.73 -12.71
CA GLY A 213 -2.35 1.42 -11.76
C GLY A 213 -1.55 2.22 -10.73
N VAL A 214 -2.01 2.21 -9.47
CA VAL A 214 -1.24 2.75 -8.34
C VAL A 214 -0.88 1.62 -7.41
N ALA A 215 0.41 1.33 -7.32
CA ALA A 215 0.92 0.15 -6.63
C ALA A 215 1.90 0.53 -5.50
N PHE A 216 1.77 -0.15 -4.36
CA PHE A 216 2.53 0.12 -3.15
C PHE A 216 3.24 -1.13 -2.65
N GLY A 217 4.53 -1.02 -2.39
CA GLY A 217 5.24 -1.96 -1.53
C GLY A 217 4.86 -1.70 -0.06
N ALA A 218 4.50 -2.74 0.67
CA ALA A 218 4.00 -2.65 2.02
C ALA A 218 4.57 -3.75 2.92
N ASP A 219 4.49 -3.54 4.23
CA ASP A 219 4.82 -4.55 5.23
C ASP A 219 3.80 -5.70 5.27
N SER A 220 4.15 -6.80 5.94
CA SER A 220 3.31 -7.99 6.04
C SER A 220 1.96 -7.73 6.71
N GLY A 221 1.92 -6.82 7.69
CA GLY A 221 0.70 -6.44 8.38
C GLY A 221 -0.29 -5.70 7.47
N THR A 222 0.21 -4.75 6.68
CA THR A 222 -0.61 -4.04 5.68
C THR A 222 -1.12 -4.99 4.59
N VAL A 223 -0.27 -5.91 4.12
CA VAL A 223 -0.66 -6.95 3.15
C VAL A 223 -1.75 -7.86 3.75
N ALA A 224 -1.57 -8.32 4.99
CA ALA A 224 -2.55 -9.16 5.68
C ALA A 224 -3.88 -8.44 5.88
N LEU A 225 -3.86 -7.16 6.29
CA LEU A 225 -5.06 -6.36 6.44
C LEU A 225 -5.80 -6.19 5.10
N ALA A 226 -5.07 -5.92 4.03
CA ALA A 226 -5.64 -5.84 2.69
C ALA A 226 -6.27 -7.18 2.26
N LEU A 227 -5.60 -8.32 2.51
CA LEU A 227 -6.14 -9.66 2.26
C LEU A 227 -7.44 -9.92 3.04
N ALA A 228 -7.43 -9.59 4.34
CA ALA A 228 -8.58 -9.87 5.23
C ALA A 228 -9.79 -8.99 4.93
N THR A 229 -9.59 -7.73 4.57
CA THR A 229 -10.66 -6.73 4.45
C THR A 229 -10.99 -6.32 3.02
N GLY A 230 -10.04 -6.43 2.12
CA GLY A 230 -10.11 -5.86 0.77
C GLY A 230 -9.99 -4.34 0.74
N GLU A 231 -9.50 -3.74 1.82
CA GLU A 231 -9.45 -2.29 2.01
C GLU A 231 -8.10 -1.86 2.59
N ALA A 232 -7.73 -0.63 2.32
CA ALA A 232 -6.57 0.02 2.94
C ALA A 232 -6.91 1.46 3.34
N ASN A 233 -6.29 1.92 4.44
CA ASN A 233 -6.28 3.33 4.81
C ASN A 233 -4.98 3.96 4.33
N MET A 234 -5.09 4.98 3.51
CA MET A 234 -3.95 5.59 2.83
C MET A 234 -4.14 7.09 2.71
N SER A 235 -3.04 7.84 2.64
CA SER A 235 -3.09 9.22 2.15
C SER A 235 -2.87 9.20 0.64
N ILE A 236 -3.67 9.98 -0.09
CA ILE A 236 -3.48 10.12 -1.54
C ILE A 236 -2.11 10.77 -1.77
N PRO A 237 -1.16 10.10 -2.44
CA PRO A 237 0.16 10.67 -2.66
C PRO A 237 0.15 11.76 -3.72
N GLU A 238 1.13 12.65 -3.65
CA GLU A 238 1.43 13.56 -4.73
C GLU A 238 1.99 12.81 -5.95
N SER A 239 1.89 13.41 -7.13
CA SER A 239 2.47 12.91 -8.37
C SER A 239 3.59 13.81 -8.88
N VAL A 240 4.62 13.18 -9.43
CA VAL A 240 5.65 13.84 -10.23
C VAL A 240 5.54 13.35 -11.66
N LYS A 241 5.26 14.27 -12.59
CA LYS A 241 5.24 13.97 -14.01
C LYS A 241 6.66 14.03 -14.56
N VAL A 242 7.13 12.91 -15.09
CA VAL A 242 8.42 12.81 -15.82
C VAL A 242 8.11 12.60 -17.30
N THR A 243 8.55 13.53 -18.13
CA THR A 243 8.37 13.45 -19.59
C THR A 243 9.71 13.25 -20.27
N PHE A 244 9.88 12.13 -20.94
CA PHE A 244 11.06 11.87 -21.78
C PHE A 244 10.78 12.38 -23.19
N LYS A 245 11.76 13.08 -23.77
CA LYS A 245 11.70 13.63 -25.13
C LYS A 245 13.00 13.35 -25.87
N GLY A 246 12.92 13.13 -27.16
CA GLY A 246 14.05 12.82 -28.03
C GLY A 246 14.25 11.31 -28.18
N SER A 247 15.32 10.92 -28.84
CA SER A 247 15.71 9.53 -29.06
C SER A 247 16.83 9.08 -28.13
N MET A 248 16.82 7.80 -27.81
CA MET A 248 17.88 7.18 -27.03
C MET A 248 19.17 7.09 -27.88
N VAL A 249 20.31 7.43 -27.30
CA VAL A 249 21.59 7.30 -27.92
C VAL A 249 22.03 5.85 -27.93
N ASP A 250 22.74 5.41 -28.99
CA ASP A 250 23.30 4.06 -29.05
C ASP A 250 24.13 3.74 -27.79
N HIS A 251 24.10 2.51 -27.35
CA HIS A 251 24.80 1.98 -26.18
C HIS A 251 24.28 2.42 -24.80
N LEU A 252 23.20 3.21 -24.74
CA LEU A 252 22.47 3.50 -23.48
C LEU A 252 21.24 2.64 -23.38
N ASP A 253 20.88 2.26 -22.16
CA ASP A 253 19.61 1.62 -21.87
C ASP A 253 18.71 2.48 -20.96
N PHE A 254 17.50 2.02 -20.72
CA PHE A 254 16.55 2.78 -19.91
C PHE A 254 17.04 2.99 -18.46
N ARG A 255 17.88 2.10 -17.94
CA ARG A 255 18.47 2.22 -16.60
C ARG A 255 19.40 3.44 -16.51
N ASP A 256 20.18 3.70 -17.56
CA ASP A 256 21.05 4.88 -17.62
C ASP A 256 20.24 6.17 -17.57
N ILE A 257 19.10 6.21 -18.27
CA ILE A 257 18.16 7.34 -18.23
C ILE A 257 17.62 7.53 -16.82
N VAL A 258 17.22 6.45 -16.12
CA VAL A 258 16.72 6.53 -14.74
C VAL A 258 17.78 7.10 -13.80
N HIS A 259 19.01 6.60 -13.86
CA HIS A 259 20.12 7.09 -13.04
C HIS A 259 20.46 8.55 -13.35
N ALA A 260 20.54 8.92 -14.63
CA ALA A 260 20.77 10.30 -15.03
C ALA A 260 19.66 11.24 -14.55
N THR A 261 18.40 10.80 -14.64
CA THR A 261 17.25 11.57 -14.15
C THR A 261 17.35 11.82 -12.64
N GLN A 262 17.67 10.80 -11.85
CA GLN A 262 17.85 10.97 -10.40
C GLN A 262 19.00 11.94 -10.07
N ALA A 263 20.15 11.78 -10.73
CA ALA A 263 21.30 12.65 -10.52
C ALA A 263 20.99 14.11 -10.87
N GLN A 264 20.35 14.36 -12.01
CA GLN A 264 19.96 15.71 -12.44
C GLN A 264 18.94 16.34 -11.49
N MET A 265 17.95 15.56 -11.01
CA MET A 265 16.96 16.08 -10.10
C MET A 265 17.57 16.42 -8.73
N LEU A 266 18.45 15.58 -8.22
CA LEU A 266 19.19 15.86 -6.98
C LEU A 266 20.06 17.12 -7.13
N GLN A 267 20.76 17.27 -8.24
CA GLN A 267 21.56 18.47 -8.51
C GLN A 267 20.71 19.74 -8.61
N LYS A 268 19.54 19.64 -9.24
CA LYS A 268 18.65 20.80 -9.47
C LYS A 268 17.89 21.23 -8.25
N TYR A 269 17.42 20.30 -7.44
CA TYR A 269 16.50 20.58 -6.33
C TYR A 269 17.13 20.38 -4.94
N GLY A 270 18.34 19.80 -4.87
CA GLY A 270 19.04 19.56 -3.60
C GLY A 270 18.43 18.44 -2.75
N ASP A 271 17.41 17.74 -3.26
CA ASP A 271 16.68 16.69 -2.53
C ASP A 271 16.10 15.65 -3.51
N ASN A 272 15.68 14.51 -2.95
CA ASN A 272 14.99 13.47 -3.69
C ASN A 272 13.50 13.81 -3.88
N ILE A 273 13.20 14.54 -4.94
CA ILE A 273 11.82 14.96 -5.26
C ILE A 273 10.85 13.80 -5.53
N PHE A 274 11.34 12.59 -5.70
CA PHE A 274 10.50 11.40 -5.94
C PHE A 274 10.06 10.72 -4.64
N GLN A 275 10.68 11.05 -3.52
CA GLN A 275 10.38 10.42 -2.25
C GLN A 275 8.93 10.68 -1.82
N GLY A 276 8.19 9.61 -1.50
CA GLY A 276 6.78 9.68 -1.08
C GLY A 276 5.80 10.06 -2.18
N ARG A 277 6.23 10.12 -3.43
CA ARG A 277 5.41 10.49 -4.59
C ARG A 277 5.27 9.37 -5.60
N VAL A 278 4.20 9.41 -6.37
CA VAL A 278 4.04 8.54 -7.53
C VAL A 278 4.66 9.21 -8.75
N ILE A 279 5.42 8.45 -9.52
CA ILE A 279 6.04 8.92 -10.75
C ILE A 279 5.12 8.57 -11.92
N GLU A 280 4.57 9.60 -12.58
CA GLU A 280 3.80 9.45 -13.81
C GLU A 280 4.74 9.62 -15.00
N VAL A 281 5.09 8.51 -15.63
CA VAL A 281 6.02 8.50 -16.79
C VAL A 281 5.23 8.77 -18.06
N HIS A 282 5.65 9.80 -18.79
CA HIS A 282 5.12 10.14 -20.10
C HIS A 282 6.23 10.01 -21.14
N LEU A 283 5.99 9.16 -22.12
CA LEU A 283 6.82 9.11 -23.32
C LEU A 283 6.30 10.21 -24.24
N GLY A 284 7.13 11.25 -24.44
CA GLY A 284 6.87 12.27 -25.45
C GLY A 284 7.08 11.70 -26.86
N THR A 285 7.02 12.55 -27.86
CA THR A 285 7.40 12.14 -29.23
C THR A 285 8.86 11.69 -29.23
N LEU A 286 9.03 10.38 -29.31
CA LEU A 286 10.29 9.71 -29.58
C LEU A 286 10.57 9.78 -31.09
#